data_e2a08be8f14094cb40d8e0bfccbbc949
#
_entry.id   e2a08be8f14094cb40d8e0bfccbbc949
#
_cell.length_a   1.000
_cell.length_b   1.000
_cell.length_c   1.000
_cell.angle_alpha   90.00
_cell.angle_beta   90.00
_cell.angle_gamma   90.00
#
_symmetry.space_group_name_H-M   'P 1'
#
loop_
_entity.id
_entity.type
_entity.pdbx_description
1 polymer ?
#
loop_
_entity_poly.entity_id
_entity_poly.type
_entity_poly.pdbx_seq_one_letter_code
_entity_poly.pdbx_strand_id
1 'polypeptide(L)'
;VDTLIRQGVLMPLNEALLPNLKNIHPAYLKTRFDPANRYSVPYAYTLTLIGFNKNKMRELSLPTDTWAIIFEPKHLQKIKNRVTVLDSPRELMAAALIYLGYSANDQDEAHWNQAKELIIRAKPYWAAFSNTSYIREIALGDLWVVHGYSNDLFQASNDAKRTGRHFEIDYAIPKQGAVMSLDSMVLHKSGKHADIAHQFINFMLDGKNSAELTNLIGSGNPNQAAKQFIRPELIQNEVIFPDESALSRLEMITDLDQKQRRILSRIWTEIKLR
;
A
#
# COMPACT_ATOMS: atom_id res chain seq x y z
N VAL A 1 5.93 10.84 7.98
CA VAL A 1 6.91 10.90 9.08
C VAL A 1 8.07 11.81 8.71
N ASP A 2 8.74 11.61 7.55
CA ASP A 2 9.91 12.40 7.11
C ASP A 2 9.68 13.92 7.20
N THR A 3 8.59 14.41 6.62
CA THR A 3 8.22 15.84 6.68
C THR A 3 8.11 16.36 8.12
N LEU A 4 7.49 15.59 9.01
CA LEU A 4 7.32 15.99 10.42
C LEU A 4 8.66 16.01 11.19
N ILE A 5 9.56 15.07 10.87
CA ILE A 5 10.93 15.08 11.44
C ILE A 5 11.66 16.34 11.00
N ARG A 6 11.65 16.66 9.69
CA ARG A 6 12.31 17.84 9.13
C ARG A 6 11.74 19.15 9.67
N GLN A 7 10.45 19.21 9.94
CA GLN A 7 9.79 20.35 10.58
C GLN A 7 10.11 20.47 12.08
N GLY A 8 10.74 19.44 12.67
CA GLY A 8 11.11 19.44 14.08
C GLY A 8 9.92 19.41 15.04
N VAL A 9 8.75 18.92 14.60
CA VAL A 9 7.52 18.88 15.41
C VAL A 9 7.35 17.60 16.21
N LEU A 10 8.21 16.59 15.98
CA LEU A 10 8.16 15.32 16.70
C LEU A 10 9.05 15.32 17.93
N MET A 11 8.57 14.68 18.99
CA MET A 11 9.31 14.38 20.20
C MET A 11 10.12 13.10 19.99
N PRO A 12 11.41 13.03 20.40
CA PRO A 12 12.14 11.79 20.43
C PRO A 12 11.47 10.76 21.34
N LEU A 13 11.46 9.51 20.92
CA LEU A 13 10.97 8.39 21.71
C LEU A 13 11.95 8.07 22.85
N ASN A 14 11.41 7.68 24.00
CA ASN A 14 12.17 7.12 25.09
C ASN A 14 12.11 5.58 25.02
N GLU A 15 13.15 4.95 24.50
CA GLU A 15 13.21 3.49 24.31
C GLU A 15 13.08 2.72 25.64
N ALA A 16 13.51 3.31 26.77
CA ALA A 16 13.36 2.66 28.07
C ALA A 16 11.88 2.44 28.46
N LEU A 17 10.97 3.22 27.89
CA LEU A 17 9.51 3.08 28.06
C LEU A 17 8.87 2.15 27.02
N LEU A 18 9.65 1.59 26.09
CA LEU A 18 9.19 0.75 24.98
C LEU A 18 9.84 -0.65 24.98
N PRO A 19 9.72 -1.43 26.10
CA PRO A 19 10.35 -2.76 26.18
C PRO A 19 9.91 -3.74 25.07
N ASN A 20 8.73 -3.52 24.46
CA ASN A 20 8.23 -4.34 23.36
C ASN A 20 8.76 -3.91 21.97
N LEU A 21 9.57 -2.85 21.87
CA LEU A 21 10.18 -2.43 20.60
C LEU A 21 11.05 -3.55 19.98
N LYS A 22 11.65 -4.39 20.82
CA LYS A 22 12.41 -5.61 20.42
C LYS A 22 11.59 -6.61 19.60
N ASN A 23 10.26 -6.52 19.66
CA ASN A 23 9.36 -7.41 18.91
C ASN A 23 9.27 -7.02 17.42
N ILE A 24 9.68 -5.80 17.06
CA ILE A 24 9.65 -5.36 15.66
C ILE A 24 10.79 -6.00 14.89
N HIS A 25 10.47 -6.56 13.73
CA HIS A 25 11.47 -7.15 12.84
C HIS A 25 12.46 -6.08 12.35
N PRO A 26 13.79 -6.32 12.42
CA PRO A 26 14.82 -5.34 12.09
C PRO A 26 14.70 -4.71 10.69
N ALA A 27 14.14 -5.44 9.71
CA ALA A 27 13.93 -4.93 8.35
C ALA A 27 12.96 -3.72 8.28
N TYR A 28 12.08 -3.54 9.26
CA TYR A 28 11.15 -2.42 9.33
C TYR A 28 11.63 -1.27 10.22
N LEU A 29 12.76 -1.48 10.89
CA LEU A 29 13.45 -0.45 11.65
C LEU A 29 14.50 0.28 10.79
N LYS A 30 15.03 1.40 11.28
CA LYS A 30 16.08 2.18 10.59
C LYS A 30 15.68 2.59 9.18
N THR A 31 14.45 3.05 9.05
CA THR A 31 13.94 3.58 7.79
C THR A 31 14.80 4.74 7.30
N ARG A 32 14.79 5.00 5.99
CA ARG A 32 15.58 6.10 5.39
C ARG A 32 15.25 7.47 6.01
N PHE A 33 14.01 7.68 6.46
CA PHE A 33 13.57 8.93 7.08
C PHE A 33 13.83 9.00 8.59
N ASP A 34 14.05 7.85 9.26
CA ASP A 34 14.37 7.76 10.69
C ASP A 34 15.41 6.63 10.94
N PRO A 35 16.66 6.82 10.47
CA PRO A 35 17.66 5.74 10.47
C PRO A 35 18.10 5.30 11.87
N ALA A 36 17.79 6.08 12.90
CA ALA A 36 18.07 5.75 14.29
C ALA A 36 16.82 5.29 15.06
N ASN A 37 15.66 5.17 14.44
CA ASN A 37 14.35 4.91 15.07
C ASN A 37 14.04 5.86 16.23
N ARG A 38 14.47 7.10 16.09
CA ARG A 38 14.41 8.07 17.17
C ARG A 38 13.03 8.67 17.36
N TYR A 39 12.20 8.69 16.30
CA TYR A 39 10.94 9.42 16.26
C TYR A 39 9.73 8.57 15.92
N SER A 40 9.92 7.38 15.37
CA SER A 40 8.84 6.56 14.83
C SER A 40 8.95 5.09 15.19
N VAL A 41 7.80 4.46 15.41
CA VAL A 41 7.69 3.03 15.63
C VAL A 41 6.70 2.45 14.63
N PRO A 42 7.13 1.56 13.72
CA PRO A 42 6.23 0.90 12.80
C PRO A 42 5.30 -0.06 13.55
N TYR A 43 4.02 -0.08 13.17
CA TYR A 43 3.03 -0.99 13.77
C TYR A 43 2.21 -1.77 12.75
N ALA A 44 2.16 -1.31 11.51
CA ALA A 44 1.50 -1.99 10.40
C ALA A 44 2.15 -1.60 9.08
N TYR A 45 1.91 -2.36 8.03
CA TYR A 45 2.21 -1.95 6.66
C TYR A 45 1.08 -2.34 5.71
N THR A 46 1.00 -1.60 4.63
CA THR A 46 0.02 -1.79 3.56
C THR A 46 0.74 -1.80 2.23
N LEU A 47 0.33 -2.68 1.33
CA LEU A 47 0.84 -2.70 -0.04
C LEU A 47 -0.15 -2.03 -0.98
N THR A 48 0.33 -1.28 -1.95
CA THR A 48 -0.47 -0.82 -3.09
C THR A 48 -0.27 -1.80 -4.23
N LEU A 49 -1.35 -2.47 -4.63
CA LEU A 49 -1.29 -3.62 -5.52
C LEU A 49 -2.56 -3.77 -6.39
N ILE A 50 -2.73 -4.94 -6.99
CA ILE A 50 -3.86 -5.27 -7.85
C ILE A 50 -4.85 -6.15 -7.11
N GLY A 51 -6.10 -5.67 -6.99
CA GLY A 51 -7.25 -6.49 -6.60
C GLY A 51 -8.09 -6.88 -7.81
N PHE A 52 -8.67 -8.06 -7.77
CA PHE A 52 -9.43 -8.55 -8.93
C PHE A 52 -10.53 -9.55 -8.57
N ASN A 53 -11.56 -9.59 -9.43
CA ASN A 53 -12.56 -10.65 -9.44
C ASN A 53 -11.95 -11.90 -10.11
N LYS A 54 -11.62 -12.90 -9.30
CA LYS A 54 -10.92 -14.12 -9.73
C LYS A 54 -11.69 -14.91 -10.80
N ASN A 55 -13.01 -14.93 -10.69
CA ASN A 55 -13.86 -15.62 -11.64
C ASN A 55 -13.80 -14.95 -13.03
N LYS A 56 -13.87 -13.62 -13.06
CA LYS A 56 -13.76 -12.84 -14.30
C LYS A 56 -12.38 -12.92 -14.93
N MET A 57 -11.31 -12.89 -14.12
CA MET A 57 -9.95 -13.06 -14.65
C MET A 57 -9.78 -14.42 -15.33
N ARG A 58 -10.30 -15.47 -14.72
CA ARG A 58 -10.28 -16.83 -15.30
C ARG A 58 -11.13 -16.92 -16.57
N GLU A 59 -12.37 -16.43 -16.53
CA GLU A 59 -13.31 -16.41 -17.66
C GLU A 59 -12.70 -15.73 -18.91
N LEU A 60 -12.03 -14.59 -18.70
CA LEU A 60 -11.47 -13.78 -19.78
C LEU A 60 -10.01 -14.14 -20.12
N SER A 61 -9.43 -15.11 -19.43
CA SER A 61 -8.02 -15.49 -19.55
C SER A 61 -7.08 -14.29 -19.43
N LEU A 62 -7.26 -13.52 -18.33
CA LEU A 62 -6.48 -12.31 -18.01
C LEU A 62 -5.45 -12.57 -16.93
N PRO A 63 -4.27 -11.94 -17.01
CA PRO A 63 -3.23 -12.08 -15.99
C PRO A 63 -3.64 -11.36 -14.68
N THR A 64 -3.18 -11.92 -13.56
CA THR A 64 -3.47 -11.38 -12.21
C THR A 64 -2.22 -10.94 -11.44
N ASP A 65 -1.03 -11.20 -11.99
CA ASP A 65 0.27 -11.03 -11.36
C ASP A 65 1.13 -9.93 -12.02
N THR A 66 0.53 -9.00 -12.74
CA THR A 66 1.27 -7.98 -13.49
C THR A 66 0.50 -6.68 -13.62
N TRP A 67 1.20 -5.56 -13.49
CA TRP A 67 0.66 -4.23 -13.78
C TRP A 67 0.13 -4.04 -15.20
N ALA A 68 0.47 -4.95 -16.13
CA ALA A 68 -0.09 -4.95 -17.48
C ALA A 68 -1.61 -4.93 -17.51
N ILE A 69 -2.28 -5.53 -16.50
CA ILE A 69 -3.76 -5.55 -16.41
C ILE A 69 -4.34 -4.14 -16.20
N ILE A 70 -3.55 -3.22 -15.63
CA ILE A 70 -3.92 -1.83 -15.37
C ILE A 70 -3.54 -0.91 -16.55
N PHE A 71 -2.45 -1.24 -17.29
CA PHE A 71 -1.85 -0.31 -18.25
C PHE A 71 -1.96 -0.73 -19.71
N GLU A 72 -2.09 -2.02 -20.03
CA GLU A 72 -2.04 -2.48 -21.40
C GLU A 72 -3.42 -2.52 -22.08
N PRO A 73 -3.63 -1.76 -23.19
CA PRO A 73 -4.90 -1.76 -23.91
C PRO A 73 -5.42 -3.14 -24.32
N LYS A 74 -4.50 -4.08 -24.67
CA LYS A 74 -4.88 -5.45 -25.05
C LYS A 74 -5.65 -6.22 -23.96
N HIS A 75 -5.39 -5.90 -22.67
CA HIS A 75 -6.11 -6.46 -21.54
C HIS A 75 -7.32 -5.58 -21.18
N LEU A 76 -7.11 -4.26 -21.14
CA LEU A 76 -8.12 -3.29 -20.75
C LEU A 76 -9.35 -3.28 -21.67
N GLN A 77 -9.20 -3.57 -22.96
CA GLN A 77 -10.33 -3.68 -23.89
C GLN A 77 -11.36 -4.73 -23.45
N LYS A 78 -10.90 -5.84 -22.82
CA LYS A 78 -11.78 -6.92 -22.34
C LYS A 78 -12.54 -6.54 -21.06
N ILE A 79 -12.05 -5.56 -20.33
CA ILE A 79 -12.57 -5.13 -19.01
C ILE A 79 -12.85 -3.62 -18.97
N LYS A 80 -13.15 -3.02 -20.12
CA LYS A 80 -13.42 -1.58 -20.21
C LYS A 80 -14.53 -1.16 -19.25
N ASN A 81 -14.32 -0.06 -18.53
CA ASN A 81 -15.20 0.47 -17.50
C ASN A 81 -15.41 -0.49 -16.29
N ARG A 82 -14.50 -1.45 -16.09
CA ARG A 82 -14.50 -2.38 -14.95
C ARG A 82 -13.19 -2.29 -14.15
N VAL A 83 -12.40 -1.25 -14.41
CA VAL A 83 -11.12 -0.98 -13.75
C VAL A 83 -11.18 0.36 -13.06
N THR A 84 -10.71 0.42 -11.82
CA THR A 84 -10.54 1.68 -11.07
C THR A 84 -9.11 1.77 -10.56
N VAL A 85 -8.57 2.97 -10.59
CA VAL A 85 -7.24 3.26 -10.06
C VAL A 85 -7.34 4.31 -8.95
N LEU A 86 -6.34 4.30 -8.04
CA LEU A 86 -6.28 5.29 -6.97
C LEU A 86 -6.19 6.73 -7.52
N ASP A 87 -6.95 7.63 -6.96
CA ASP A 87 -6.83 9.07 -7.18
C ASP A 87 -5.67 9.64 -6.36
N SER A 88 -4.50 9.08 -6.60
CA SER A 88 -3.25 9.43 -5.93
C SER A 88 -2.14 9.55 -6.97
N PRO A 89 -1.64 10.77 -7.25
CA PRO A 89 -0.59 10.96 -8.24
C PRO A 89 0.66 10.16 -7.89
N ARG A 90 1.00 10.04 -6.61
CA ARG A 90 2.21 9.36 -6.16
C ARG A 90 2.12 7.85 -6.34
N GLU A 91 0.99 7.26 -5.97
CA GLU A 91 0.76 5.80 -6.06
C GLU A 91 0.67 5.33 -7.52
N LEU A 92 -0.12 6.03 -8.33
CA LEU A 92 -0.31 5.63 -9.72
C LEU A 92 0.96 5.84 -10.57
N MET A 93 1.70 6.92 -10.34
CA MET A 93 3.00 7.12 -10.98
C MET A 93 4.01 6.06 -10.56
N ALA A 94 4.05 5.69 -9.27
CA ALA A 94 4.92 4.63 -8.78
C ALA A 94 4.61 3.29 -9.46
N ALA A 95 3.33 2.89 -9.55
CA ALA A 95 2.93 1.68 -10.25
C ALA A 95 3.32 1.69 -11.74
N ALA A 96 3.19 2.84 -12.41
CA ALA A 96 3.58 3.00 -13.82
C ALA A 96 5.10 2.94 -14.01
N LEU A 97 5.87 3.57 -13.11
CA LEU A 97 7.34 3.50 -13.12
C LEU A 97 7.83 2.07 -12.89
N ILE A 98 7.31 1.39 -11.88
CA ILE A 98 7.63 -0.01 -11.59
C ILE A 98 7.30 -0.91 -12.80
N TYR A 99 6.16 -0.68 -13.46
CA TYR A 99 5.78 -1.43 -14.65
C TYR A 99 6.77 -1.22 -15.81
N LEU A 100 7.31 -0.02 -15.95
CA LEU A 100 8.34 0.32 -16.95
C LEU A 100 9.75 -0.16 -16.58
N GLY A 101 9.93 -0.75 -15.40
CA GLY A 101 11.24 -1.24 -14.91
C GLY A 101 12.07 -0.19 -14.18
N TYR A 102 11.45 0.93 -13.80
CA TYR A 102 12.08 1.98 -12.99
C TYR A 102 11.73 1.82 -11.51
N SER A 103 12.50 2.47 -10.63
CA SER A 103 12.15 2.57 -9.21
C SER A 103 10.88 3.40 -9.01
N ALA A 104 10.06 3.04 -8.01
CA ALA A 104 8.95 3.87 -7.54
C ALA A 104 9.40 5.28 -7.12
N ASN A 105 10.68 5.44 -6.80
CA ASN A 105 11.31 6.68 -6.37
C ASN A 105 12.17 7.33 -7.45
N ASP A 106 12.06 6.86 -8.68
CA ASP A 106 12.76 7.48 -9.81
C ASP A 106 12.43 8.97 -9.92
N GLN A 107 13.44 9.79 -10.24
CA GLN A 107 13.34 11.24 -10.29
C GLN A 107 13.67 11.81 -11.66
N ASP A 108 13.97 10.95 -12.65
CA ASP A 108 14.22 11.37 -14.01
C ASP A 108 12.91 11.84 -14.67
N GLU A 109 12.91 13.08 -15.15
CA GLU A 109 11.73 13.69 -15.79
C GLU A 109 11.34 12.96 -17.08
N ALA A 110 12.31 12.36 -17.79
CA ALA A 110 12.03 11.57 -19.00
C ALA A 110 11.27 10.28 -18.65
N HIS A 111 11.65 9.59 -17.55
CA HIS A 111 10.95 8.41 -17.08
C HIS A 111 9.55 8.77 -16.58
N TRP A 112 9.38 9.90 -15.90
CA TRP A 112 8.06 10.40 -15.48
C TRP A 112 7.16 10.71 -16.68
N ASN A 113 7.72 11.25 -17.77
CA ASN A 113 6.95 11.47 -18.99
C ASN A 113 6.54 10.14 -19.65
N GLN A 114 7.40 9.12 -19.66
CA GLN A 114 7.03 7.79 -20.15
C GLN A 114 5.88 7.19 -19.32
N ALA A 115 5.96 7.28 -17.98
CA ALA A 115 4.90 6.84 -17.08
C ALA A 115 3.59 7.61 -17.30
N LYS A 116 3.67 8.94 -17.52
CA LYS A 116 2.51 9.78 -17.87
C LYS A 116 1.82 9.30 -19.16
N GLU A 117 2.58 9.09 -20.23
CA GLU A 117 2.01 8.66 -21.51
C GLU A 117 1.40 7.24 -21.41
N LEU A 118 2.00 6.35 -20.61
CA LEU A 118 1.43 5.04 -20.31
C LEU A 118 0.05 5.17 -19.62
N ILE A 119 -0.04 6.04 -18.62
CA ILE A 119 -1.28 6.30 -17.86
C ILE A 119 -2.35 6.92 -18.78
N ILE A 120 -2.00 7.93 -19.56
CA ILE A 120 -2.92 8.59 -20.51
C ILE A 120 -3.49 7.61 -21.51
N ARG A 121 -2.66 6.70 -22.03
CA ARG A 121 -3.10 5.65 -22.98
C ARG A 121 -4.04 4.64 -22.36
N ALA A 122 -3.88 4.34 -21.07
CA ALA A 122 -4.72 3.39 -20.34
C ALA A 122 -6.05 4.01 -19.83
N LYS A 123 -6.03 5.30 -19.47
CA LYS A 123 -7.14 6.03 -18.87
C LYS A 123 -8.50 5.85 -19.55
N PRO A 124 -8.64 5.86 -20.90
CA PRO A 124 -9.94 5.73 -21.56
C PRO A 124 -10.67 4.40 -21.31
N TYR A 125 -9.99 3.43 -20.72
CA TYR A 125 -10.55 2.12 -20.38
C TYR A 125 -11.00 2.02 -18.92
N TRP A 126 -10.52 2.90 -18.06
CA TRP A 126 -10.86 2.89 -16.63
C TRP A 126 -12.26 3.46 -16.38
N ALA A 127 -12.93 2.96 -15.36
CA ALA A 127 -14.21 3.48 -14.91
C ALA A 127 -14.04 4.82 -14.19
N ALA A 128 -13.05 4.90 -13.28
CA ALA A 128 -12.82 6.08 -12.46
C ALA A 128 -11.43 6.10 -11.83
N PHE A 129 -11.09 7.27 -11.27
CA PHE A 129 -10.10 7.44 -10.21
C PHE A 129 -10.85 7.48 -8.87
N SER A 130 -10.48 6.64 -7.91
CA SER A 130 -11.15 6.63 -6.60
C SER A 130 -10.20 6.17 -5.50
N ASN A 131 -10.33 6.79 -4.31
CA ASN A 131 -9.57 6.38 -3.12
C ASN A 131 -10.43 5.58 -2.12
N THR A 132 -11.73 5.47 -2.33
CA THR A 132 -12.64 4.84 -1.34
C THR A 132 -13.76 4.01 -1.96
N SER A 133 -14.42 4.50 -3.03
CA SER A 133 -15.61 3.83 -3.59
C SER A 133 -15.29 2.44 -4.15
N TYR A 134 -14.07 2.23 -4.64
CA TYR A 134 -13.65 0.97 -5.24
C TYR A 134 -13.80 -0.23 -4.30
N ILE A 135 -13.68 -0.03 -2.97
CA ILE A 135 -13.82 -1.11 -1.97
C ILE A 135 -15.21 -1.73 -2.07
N ARG A 136 -16.23 -0.89 -2.08
CA ARG A 136 -17.62 -1.32 -2.22
C ARG A 136 -17.91 -1.85 -3.63
N GLU A 137 -17.44 -1.16 -4.65
CA GLU A 137 -17.75 -1.48 -6.05
C GLU A 137 -17.17 -2.85 -6.47
N ILE A 138 -15.96 -3.19 -6.04
CA ILE A 138 -15.41 -4.52 -6.28
C ILE A 138 -16.13 -5.59 -5.45
N ALA A 139 -16.51 -5.29 -4.20
CA ALA A 139 -17.28 -6.21 -3.36
C ALA A 139 -18.68 -6.49 -3.92
N LEU A 140 -19.27 -5.56 -4.67
CA LEU A 140 -20.54 -5.73 -5.36
C LEU A 140 -20.39 -6.43 -6.73
N GLY A 141 -19.19 -6.48 -7.30
CA GLY A 141 -18.92 -7.04 -8.62
C GLY A 141 -19.06 -6.03 -9.76
N ASP A 142 -19.24 -4.74 -9.45
CA ASP A 142 -19.31 -3.65 -10.42
C ASP A 142 -17.94 -3.38 -11.05
N LEU A 143 -16.87 -3.55 -10.27
CA LEU A 143 -15.49 -3.55 -10.73
C LEU A 143 -14.93 -4.97 -10.79
N TRP A 144 -14.04 -5.22 -11.74
CA TRP A 144 -13.36 -6.50 -11.91
C TRP A 144 -11.87 -6.43 -11.59
N VAL A 145 -11.28 -5.26 -11.73
CA VAL A 145 -9.87 -5.00 -11.40
C VAL A 145 -9.76 -3.63 -10.71
N VAL A 146 -8.94 -3.56 -9.69
CA VAL A 146 -8.65 -2.30 -9.00
C VAL A 146 -7.15 -2.18 -8.69
N HIS A 147 -6.63 -0.98 -8.83
CA HIS A 147 -5.37 -0.54 -8.22
C HIS A 147 -5.73 0.03 -6.86
N GLY A 148 -5.36 -0.65 -5.77
CA GLY A 148 -5.82 -0.31 -4.43
C GLY A 148 -4.91 -0.82 -3.32
N TYR A 149 -5.32 -0.56 -2.08
CA TYR A 149 -4.58 -0.95 -0.89
C TYR A 149 -4.94 -2.36 -0.43
N SER A 150 -3.95 -3.12 0.02
CA SER A 150 -4.11 -4.53 0.41
C SER A 150 -5.15 -4.75 1.53
N ASN A 151 -5.18 -3.90 2.54
CA ASN A 151 -6.16 -3.97 3.62
C ASN A 151 -7.60 -3.69 3.13
N ASP A 152 -7.78 -2.76 2.20
CA ASP A 152 -9.09 -2.48 1.59
C ASP A 152 -9.59 -3.65 0.76
N LEU A 153 -8.68 -4.32 0.03
CA LEU A 153 -9.00 -5.51 -0.75
C LEU A 153 -9.31 -6.73 0.12
N PHE A 154 -8.60 -6.86 1.24
CA PHE A 154 -8.93 -7.84 2.27
C PHE A 154 -10.35 -7.61 2.80
N GLN A 155 -10.71 -6.37 3.14
CA GLN A 155 -12.05 -6.01 3.56
C GLN A 155 -13.09 -6.32 2.48
N ALA A 156 -12.86 -5.88 1.24
CA ALA A 156 -13.77 -6.15 0.11
C ALA A 156 -14.00 -7.65 -0.12
N SER A 157 -12.94 -8.47 -0.01
CA SER A 157 -13.02 -9.92 -0.12
C SER A 157 -13.90 -10.53 0.98
N ASN A 158 -13.71 -10.08 2.23
CA ASN A 158 -14.52 -10.53 3.36
C ASN A 158 -15.99 -10.10 3.21
N ASP A 159 -16.25 -8.88 2.76
CA ASP A 159 -17.61 -8.36 2.55
C ASP A 159 -18.33 -9.13 1.43
N ALA A 160 -17.65 -9.45 0.32
CA ALA A 160 -18.20 -10.27 -0.73
C ALA A 160 -18.58 -11.68 -0.23
N LYS A 161 -17.70 -12.32 0.54
CA LYS A 161 -17.99 -13.63 1.16
C LYS A 161 -19.15 -13.56 2.13
N ARG A 162 -19.17 -12.56 3.03
CA ARG A 162 -20.21 -12.38 4.05
C ARG A 162 -21.59 -12.15 3.44
N THR A 163 -21.64 -11.46 2.29
CA THR A 163 -22.89 -11.17 1.56
C THR A 163 -23.29 -12.27 0.56
N GLY A 164 -22.59 -13.41 0.55
CA GLY A 164 -22.93 -14.57 -0.29
C GLY A 164 -22.76 -14.34 -1.78
N ARG A 165 -21.79 -13.53 -2.20
CA ARG A 165 -21.50 -13.31 -3.61
C ARG A 165 -21.01 -14.61 -4.28
N HIS A 166 -21.44 -14.85 -5.52
CA HIS A 166 -21.07 -16.04 -6.30
C HIS A 166 -19.71 -15.90 -7.00
N PHE A 167 -18.87 -14.98 -6.57
CA PHE A 167 -17.51 -14.77 -7.08
C PHE A 167 -16.54 -14.52 -5.93
N GLU A 168 -15.26 -14.74 -6.20
CA GLU A 168 -14.17 -14.50 -5.27
C GLU A 168 -13.40 -13.23 -5.65
N ILE A 169 -13.11 -12.40 -4.67
CA ILE A 169 -12.12 -11.31 -4.79
C ILE A 169 -10.81 -11.84 -4.27
N ASP A 170 -9.77 -11.64 -5.08
CA ASP A 170 -8.41 -11.95 -4.73
C ASP A 170 -7.51 -10.74 -5.05
N TYR A 171 -6.27 -10.76 -4.58
CA TYR A 171 -5.32 -9.68 -4.79
C TYR A 171 -3.91 -10.23 -4.80
N ALA A 172 -3.01 -9.60 -5.55
CA ALA A 172 -1.66 -10.11 -5.74
C ALA A 172 -0.62 -8.98 -5.82
N ILE A 173 0.58 -9.29 -5.34
CA ILE A 173 1.77 -8.47 -5.59
C ILE A 173 2.20 -8.71 -7.04
N PRO A 174 2.22 -7.66 -7.89
CA PRO A 174 2.68 -7.83 -9.26
C PRO A 174 4.14 -8.27 -9.32
N LYS A 175 4.49 -9.09 -10.29
CA LYS A 175 5.87 -9.60 -10.48
C LYS A 175 6.90 -8.51 -10.71
N GLN A 176 6.50 -7.34 -11.18
CA GLN A 176 7.38 -6.18 -11.32
C GLN A 176 7.69 -5.51 -9.97
N GLY A 177 6.90 -5.79 -8.94
CA GLY A 177 7.00 -5.14 -7.64
C GLY A 177 5.80 -4.26 -7.31
N ALA A 178 5.81 -3.69 -6.11
CA ALA A 178 4.73 -2.87 -5.59
C ALA A 178 5.26 -1.84 -4.57
N VAL A 179 4.42 -0.87 -4.24
CA VAL A 179 4.70 0.09 -3.16
C VAL A 179 4.31 -0.53 -1.82
N MET A 180 5.18 -0.35 -0.82
CA MET A 180 4.90 -0.63 0.58
C MET A 180 4.85 0.67 1.37
N SER A 181 3.75 0.89 2.06
CA SER A 181 3.59 1.99 3.01
C SER A 181 3.70 1.47 4.43
N LEU A 182 4.62 2.03 5.20
CA LEU A 182 4.86 1.65 6.59
C LEU A 182 4.17 2.64 7.52
N ASP A 183 3.13 2.18 8.20
CA ASP A 183 2.40 2.97 9.18
C ASP A 183 3.15 3.00 10.51
N SER A 184 3.41 4.20 11.00
CA SER A 184 4.25 4.41 12.18
C SER A 184 3.57 5.32 13.21
N MET A 185 3.66 4.94 14.47
CA MET A 185 3.30 5.77 15.61
C MET A 185 4.40 6.78 15.89
N VAL A 186 4.02 8.02 16.15
CA VAL A 186 4.93 9.14 16.46
C VAL A 186 4.38 9.97 17.62
N LEU A 187 5.23 10.69 18.31
CA LEU A 187 4.84 11.62 19.36
C LEU A 187 5.03 13.05 18.90
N HIS A 188 3.99 13.87 19.01
CA HIS A 188 4.07 15.30 18.70
C HIS A 188 4.62 16.08 19.91
N LYS A 189 5.51 17.06 19.68
CA LYS A 189 6.15 17.85 20.74
C LYS A 189 5.18 18.59 21.67
N SER A 190 4.00 18.98 21.18
CA SER A 190 2.98 19.63 22.00
C SER A 190 2.12 18.66 22.81
N GLY A 191 2.35 17.34 22.69
CA GLY A 191 1.64 16.34 23.48
C GLY A 191 1.93 16.49 24.98
N LYS A 192 0.88 16.61 25.80
CA LYS A 192 0.99 16.83 27.24
C LYS A 192 1.21 15.55 28.07
N HIS A 193 0.95 14.40 27.47
CA HIS A 193 0.93 13.08 28.15
C HIS A 193 1.85 12.10 27.42
N ALA A 194 3.13 12.48 27.31
CA ALA A 194 4.12 11.66 26.61
C ALA A 194 4.34 10.28 27.25
N ASP A 195 4.21 10.20 28.58
CA ASP A 195 4.26 8.95 29.35
C ASP A 195 3.12 7.99 28.97
N ILE A 196 1.90 8.47 28.92
CA ILE A 196 0.72 7.69 28.53
C ILE A 196 0.86 7.28 27.04
N ALA A 197 1.33 8.17 26.19
CA ALA A 197 1.55 7.86 24.77
C ALA A 197 2.59 6.76 24.57
N HIS A 198 3.70 6.76 25.34
CA HIS A 198 4.66 5.64 25.33
C HIS A 198 4.03 4.34 25.82
N GLN A 199 3.19 4.37 26.89
CA GLN A 199 2.47 3.19 27.33
C GLN A 199 1.55 2.64 26.25
N PHE A 200 0.83 3.50 25.52
CA PHE A 200 -0.02 3.08 24.41
C PHE A 200 0.81 2.49 23.27
N ILE A 201 1.91 3.12 22.88
CA ILE A 201 2.82 2.57 21.86
C ILE A 201 3.31 1.19 22.30
N ASN A 202 3.80 1.06 23.54
CA ASN A 202 4.29 -0.23 24.05
C ASN A 202 3.19 -1.29 24.12
N PHE A 203 1.94 -0.91 24.45
CA PHE A 203 0.77 -1.78 24.40
C PHE A 203 0.52 -2.30 22.97
N MET A 204 0.58 -1.43 21.97
CA MET A 204 0.42 -1.81 20.55
C MET A 204 1.55 -2.72 20.06
N LEU A 205 2.74 -2.63 20.65
CA LEU A 205 3.89 -3.48 20.33
C LEU A 205 3.88 -4.84 21.04
N ASP A 206 2.94 -5.08 21.96
CA ASP A 206 2.72 -6.43 22.49
C ASP A 206 2.26 -7.36 21.36
N GLY A 207 2.80 -8.58 21.31
CA GLY A 207 2.54 -9.49 20.21
C GLY A 207 1.06 -9.82 20.01
N LYS A 208 0.30 -10.01 21.10
CA LYS A 208 -1.12 -10.33 21.05
C LYS A 208 -1.93 -9.13 20.55
N ASN A 209 -1.67 -7.94 21.11
CA ASN A 209 -2.39 -6.72 20.72
C ASN A 209 -2.09 -6.34 19.26
N SER A 210 -0.83 -6.47 18.85
CA SER A 210 -0.42 -6.25 17.46
C SER A 210 -1.10 -7.23 16.48
N ALA A 211 -1.27 -8.48 16.89
CA ALA A 211 -1.96 -9.49 16.08
C ALA A 211 -3.44 -9.18 15.87
N GLU A 212 -4.12 -8.64 16.90
CA GLU A 212 -5.54 -8.26 16.79
C GLU A 212 -5.79 -7.28 15.64
N LEU A 213 -4.92 -6.30 15.44
CA LEU A 213 -5.02 -5.37 14.32
C LEU A 213 -4.97 -6.10 12.97
N THR A 214 -3.97 -6.95 12.77
CA THR A 214 -3.86 -7.74 11.53
C THR A 214 -5.05 -8.67 11.34
N ASN A 215 -5.50 -9.35 12.40
CA ASN A 215 -6.67 -10.23 12.34
C ASN A 215 -7.95 -9.48 11.95
N LEU A 216 -8.06 -8.21 12.33
CA LEU A 216 -9.24 -7.39 12.07
C LEU A 216 -9.23 -6.80 10.65
N ILE A 217 -8.12 -6.19 10.23
CA ILE A 217 -8.06 -5.39 9.00
C ILE A 217 -7.18 -5.98 7.89
N GLY A 218 -6.48 -7.10 8.14
CA GLY A 218 -5.63 -7.74 7.14
C GLY A 218 -4.39 -6.91 6.76
N SER A 219 -3.94 -5.99 7.62
CA SER A 219 -2.69 -5.28 7.41
C SER A 219 -1.49 -6.20 7.58
N GLY A 220 -0.41 -5.92 6.87
CA GLY A 220 0.87 -6.53 7.17
C GLY A 220 1.35 -6.15 8.57
N ASN A 221 2.14 -7.02 9.21
CA ASN A 221 2.56 -6.84 10.59
C ASN A 221 4.09 -6.88 10.73
N PRO A 222 4.72 -5.77 11.15
CA PRO A 222 6.16 -5.73 11.37
C PRO A 222 6.60 -6.42 12.68
N ASN A 223 5.66 -6.82 13.54
CA ASN A 223 5.92 -7.40 14.86
C ASN A 223 6.06 -8.93 14.77
N GLN A 224 7.29 -9.45 15.01
CA GLN A 224 7.57 -10.90 14.96
C GLN A 224 6.83 -11.68 16.05
N ALA A 225 6.65 -11.10 17.24
CA ALA A 225 5.96 -11.75 18.35
C ALA A 225 4.46 -11.89 18.10
N ALA A 226 3.88 -11.11 17.17
CA ALA A 226 2.48 -11.22 16.79
C ALA A 226 2.17 -12.51 16.02
N LYS A 227 3.13 -13.07 15.30
CA LYS A 227 2.92 -14.17 14.35
C LYS A 227 2.19 -15.37 14.95
N GLN A 228 2.47 -15.73 16.18
CA GLN A 228 1.84 -16.84 16.89
C GLN A 228 0.36 -16.61 17.26
N PHE A 229 -0.12 -15.36 17.23
CA PHE A 229 -1.49 -14.97 17.56
C PHE A 229 -2.32 -14.60 16.33
N ILE A 230 -1.69 -14.56 15.15
CA ILE A 230 -2.36 -14.24 13.90
C ILE A 230 -3.01 -15.51 13.35
N ARG A 231 -4.21 -15.36 12.78
CA ARG A 231 -4.95 -16.48 12.19
C ARG A 231 -4.13 -17.17 11.10
N PRO A 232 -4.10 -18.52 11.06
CA PRO A 232 -3.24 -19.25 10.11
C PRO A 232 -3.43 -18.88 8.64
N GLU A 233 -4.68 -18.62 8.23
CA GLU A 233 -4.99 -18.21 6.86
C GLU A 233 -4.39 -16.84 6.48
N LEU A 234 -4.16 -15.95 7.44
CA LEU A 234 -3.52 -14.66 7.21
C LEU A 234 -1.99 -14.79 7.14
N ILE A 235 -1.41 -15.70 7.94
CA ILE A 235 0.05 -15.96 7.88
C ILE A 235 0.45 -16.54 6.53
N GLN A 236 -0.41 -17.35 5.92
CA GLN A 236 -0.19 -17.96 4.61
C GLN A 236 -0.44 -17.00 3.44
N ASN A 237 -0.98 -15.82 3.71
CA ASN A 237 -1.25 -14.83 2.68
C ASN A 237 0.04 -14.04 2.37
N GLU A 238 0.59 -14.24 1.18
CA GLU A 238 1.83 -13.60 0.71
C GLU A 238 1.77 -12.07 0.66
N VAL A 239 0.58 -11.49 0.59
CA VAL A 239 0.40 -10.02 0.62
C VAL A 239 0.51 -9.49 2.05
N ILE A 240 0.05 -10.27 3.04
CA ILE A 240 0.12 -9.90 4.47
C ILE A 240 1.50 -10.25 5.05
N PHE A 241 2.08 -11.38 4.60
CA PHE A 241 3.42 -11.84 5.00
C PHE A 241 4.22 -12.23 3.75
N PRO A 242 4.74 -11.24 3.00
CA PRO A 242 5.56 -11.51 1.82
C PRO A 242 6.83 -12.26 2.20
N ASP A 243 7.24 -13.20 1.36
CA ASP A 243 8.52 -13.88 1.46
C ASP A 243 9.67 -12.93 1.07
N GLU A 244 10.92 -13.40 1.22
CA GLU A 244 12.11 -12.59 0.88
C GLU A 244 12.14 -12.16 -0.58
N SER A 245 11.67 -13.01 -1.49
CA SER A 245 11.59 -12.69 -2.92
C SER A 245 10.58 -11.57 -3.20
N ALA A 246 9.41 -11.63 -2.59
CA ALA A 246 8.41 -10.57 -2.68
C ALA A 246 8.90 -9.28 -2.02
N LEU A 247 9.47 -9.37 -0.81
CA LEU A 247 10.03 -8.22 -0.08
C LEU A 247 11.09 -7.47 -0.90
N SER A 248 11.94 -8.20 -1.65
CA SER A 248 12.99 -7.59 -2.48
C SER A 248 12.45 -6.74 -3.63
N ARG A 249 11.18 -6.91 -4.01
CA ARG A 249 10.48 -6.16 -5.05
C ARG A 249 9.55 -5.07 -4.50
N LEU A 250 9.50 -4.91 -3.18
CA LEU A 250 8.69 -3.86 -2.55
C LEU A 250 9.53 -2.61 -2.30
N GLU A 251 8.99 -1.48 -2.65
CA GLU A 251 9.64 -0.18 -2.45
C GLU A 251 8.82 0.74 -1.55
N MET A 252 9.46 1.33 -0.55
CA MET A 252 8.85 2.42 0.22
C MET A 252 8.98 3.73 -0.55
N ILE A 253 7.87 4.44 -0.72
CA ILE A 253 7.87 5.77 -1.35
C ILE A 253 8.56 6.78 -0.43
N THR A 254 9.48 7.56 -1.00
CA THR A 254 10.15 8.67 -0.33
C THR A 254 9.45 10.00 -0.61
N ASP A 255 9.60 10.96 0.30
CA ASP A 255 9.09 12.31 0.10
C ASP A 255 9.80 12.99 -1.09
N LEU A 256 9.01 13.69 -1.89
CA LEU A 256 9.50 14.53 -2.98
C LEU A 256 9.92 15.92 -2.48
N ASP A 257 10.94 16.49 -3.08
CA ASP A 257 11.26 17.89 -2.88
C ASP A 257 10.22 18.84 -3.50
N GLN A 258 10.37 20.14 -3.31
CA GLN A 258 9.41 21.13 -3.81
C GLN A 258 9.35 21.17 -5.34
N LYS A 259 10.48 21.01 -6.02
CA LYS A 259 10.56 21.00 -7.50
C LYS A 259 9.83 19.77 -8.02
N GLN A 260 10.13 18.60 -7.48
CA GLN A 260 9.52 17.34 -7.87
C GLN A 260 8.01 17.32 -7.64
N ARG A 261 7.53 17.87 -6.50
CA ARG A 261 6.09 18.01 -6.25
C ARG A 261 5.38 18.86 -7.29
N ARG A 262 6.02 19.97 -7.73
CA ARG A 262 5.45 20.81 -8.78
C ARG A 262 5.38 20.08 -10.14
N ILE A 263 6.42 19.32 -10.49
CA ILE A 263 6.45 18.53 -11.73
C ILE A 263 5.35 17.47 -11.68
N LEU A 264 5.25 16.71 -10.58
CA LEU A 264 4.22 15.69 -10.41
C LEU A 264 2.80 16.29 -10.48
N SER A 265 2.58 17.43 -9.84
CA SER A 265 1.29 18.13 -9.89
C SER A 265 0.90 18.55 -11.31
N ARG A 266 1.86 19.06 -12.09
CA ARG A 266 1.65 19.37 -13.51
C ARG A 266 1.30 18.13 -14.32
N ILE A 267 2.08 17.05 -14.18
CA ILE A 267 1.84 15.77 -14.84
C ILE A 267 0.45 15.24 -14.49
N TRP A 268 0.07 15.30 -13.21
CA TRP A 268 -1.23 14.83 -12.76
C TRP A 268 -2.38 15.63 -13.38
N THR A 269 -2.24 16.94 -13.44
CA THR A 269 -3.20 17.81 -14.14
C THR A 269 -3.35 17.42 -15.60
N GLU A 270 -2.25 17.19 -16.31
CA GLU A 270 -2.27 16.74 -17.71
C GLU A 270 -2.99 15.38 -17.86
N ILE A 271 -2.71 14.42 -16.97
CA ILE A 271 -3.39 13.11 -16.93
C ILE A 271 -4.90 13.28 -16.74
N LYS A 272 -5.33 14.16 -15.84
CA LYS A 272 -6.75 14.36 -15.54
C LYS A 272 -7.51 15.06 -16.69
N LEU A 273 -6.85 15.96 -17.40
CA LEU A 273 -7.47 16.74 -18.49
C LEU A 273 -7.60 15.98 -19.81
N ARG A 274 -6.70 15.04 -20.09
CA ARG A 274 -6.74 14.20 -21.29
C ARG A 274 -7.51 12.90 -21.06
#